data_6d36abf72502c302b17a3f3f5385fceb
#
_entry.id   6d36abf72502c302b17a3f3f5385fceb
#
_cell.length_a   1.000
_cell.length_b   1.000
_cell.length_c   1.000
_cell.angle_alpha   90.00
_cell.angle_beta   90.00
_cell.angle_gamma   90.00
#
_symmetry.space_group_name_H-M   'P 1'
#
loop_
_entity.id
_entity.type
_entity.pdbx_description
1 polymer ?
#
loop_
_entity_poly.entity_id
_entity_poly.type
_entity_poly.pdbx_seq_one_letter_code
_entity_poly.pdbx_strand_id
1 'polypeptide(L)'
;FCGDPEKSNWESATVTTLDEKILPYIEAICKRDPLSGGVVTGGIVSVKDSSWLLSWTINRQPQFRAQPEGQVCVWLYGLFTDVPGDYVKKPMRDCTGKEICEEWLYHLGVPEEQIEELAEHSANTVPCMMPYITAFFMPRADGDRPLVVPEGAVNFAFIGQFAETPRDTIFTTEYSMRTGM
;
A
#
# COMPACT_ATOMS: atom_id res chain seq x y z
N PHE A 1 -16.81 -9.14 8.38
CA PHE A 1 -15.90 -10.04 7.64
C PHE A 1 -14.73 -9.26 7.06
N CYS A 2 -14.99 -8.30 6.20
CA CYS A 2 -13.92 -7.52 5.57
C CYS A 2 -13.20 -6.52 6.51
N GLY A 3 -13.66 -6.32 7.70
CA GLY A 3 -13.05 -5.44 8.68
C GLY A 3 -12.38 -6.17 9.85
N ASP A 4 -12.13 -7.47 9.73
CA ASP A 4 -11.47 -8.23 10.78
C ASP A 4 -9.95 -7.99 10.76
N PRO A 5 -9.40 -7.12 11.65
CA PRO A 5 -7.99 -6.77 11.63
C PRO A 5 -7.08 -7.92 12.08
N GLU A 6 -7.61 -8.90 12.80
CA GLU A 6 -6.83 -10.08 13.22
C GLU A 6 -6.47 -10.99 12.04
N LYS A 7 -7.23 -10.89 10.96
CA LYS A 7 -7.02 -11.65 9.72
C LYS A 7 -6.44 -10.83 8.59
N SER A 8 -6.09 -9.58 8.88
CA SER A 8 -5.37 -8.71 7.97
C SER A 8 -3.96 -8.51 8.48
N ASN A 9 -3.00 -8.76 7.63
CA ASN A 9 -1.60 -8.49 7.90
C ASN A 9 -1.00 -7.58 6.84
N TRP A 10 -1.83 -6.69 6.32
CA TRP A 10 -1.43 -5.68 5.36
C TRP A 10 -2.30 -4.44 5.52
N GLU A 11 -1.66 -3.32 5.80
CA GLU A 11 -2.28 -2.02 5.72
C GLU A 11 -1.53 -1.16 4.71
N SER A 12 -2.27 -0.56 3.81
CA SER A 12 -1.77 0.36 2.80
C SER A 12 -2.10 1.78 3.20
N ALA A 13 -1.30 2.72 2.74
CA ALA A 13 -1.66 4.12 2.79
C ALA A 13 -1.17 4.84 1.54
N THR A 14 -1.91 5.86 1.14
CA THR A 14 -1.46 6.78 0.10
C THR A 14 -1.13 8.11 0.74
N VAL A 15 0.10 8.55 0.61
CA VAL A 15 0.56 9.87 1.01
C VAL A 15 0.60 10.76 -0.22
N THR A 16 -0.07 11.90 -0.16
CA THR A 16 0.06 12.96 -1.17
C THR A 16 0.79 14.13 -0.53
N THR A 17 1.95 14.51 -1.06
CA THR A 17 2.64 15.72 -0.61
C THR A 17 1.85 16.94 -1.07
N LEU A 18 1.70 17.93 -0.19
CA LEU A 18 0.95 19.16 -0.49
C LEU A 18 1.88 20.30 -0.91
N ASP A 19 3.15 20.19 -0.56
CA ASP A 19 4.23 21.11 -0.92
C ASP A 19 5.55 20.34 -1.14
N GLU A 20 6.64 21.07 -1.37
CA GLU A 20 7.94 20.49 -1.70
C GLU A 20 8.82 20.16 -0.47
N LYS A 21 8.37 20.42 0.76
CA LYS A 21 9.20 20.28 1.96
C LYS A 21 9.65 18.85 2.25
N ILE A 22 8.85 17.85 1.83
CA ILE A 22 9.17 16.43 2.02
C ILE A 22 10.08 15.90 0.89
N LEU A 23 10.05 16.52 -0.29
CA LEU A 23 10.73 16.02 -1.48
C LEU A 23 12.26 15.84 -1.31
N PRO A 24 13.00 16.71 -0.61
CA PRO A 24 14.45 16.51 -0.39
C PRO A 24 14.78 15.21 0.35
N TYR A 25 13.91 14.77 1.26
CA TYR A 25 14.13 13.51 2.00
C TYR A 25 13.86 12.29 1.10
N ILE A 26 12.86 12.39 0.22
CA ILE A 26 12.60 11.36 -0.79
C ILE A 26 13.80 11.27 -1.75
N GLU A 27 14.28 12.41 -2.26
CA GLU A 27 15.43 12.48 -3.17
C GLU A 27 16.70 11.95 -2.51
N ALA A 28 16.89 12.21 -1.22
CA ALA A 28 18.04 11.70 -0.48
C ALA A 28 18.13 10.16 -0.51
N ILE A 29 16.99 9.46 -0.56
CA ILE A 29 16.93 7.99 -0.65
C ILE A 29 16.97 7.54 -2.12
N CYS A 30 16.08 8.08 -2.95
CA CYS A 30 15.91 7.64 -4.34
C CYS A 30 17.04 8.08 -5.27
N LYS A 31 17.80 9.12 -4.89
CA LYS A 31 18.82 9.78 -5.73
C LYS A 31 18.25 10.31 -7.07
N ARG A 32 17.00 10.67 -7.07
CA ARG A 32 16.25 11.18 -8.23
C ARG A 32 15.21 12.19 -7.75
N ASP A 33 15.09 13.27 -8.52
CA ASP A 33 14.04 14.26 -8.31
C ASP A 33 12.65 13.66 -8.60
N PRO A 34 11.74 13.62 -7.62
CA PRO A 34 10.41 13.08 -7.80
C PRO A 34 9.57 13.81 -8.84
N LEU A 35 9.87 15.08 -9.11
CA LEU A 35 9.13 15.91 -10.07
C LEU A 35 9.74 15.93 -11.48
N SER A 36 10.84 15.22 -11.70
CA SER A 36 11.52 15.18 -13.01
C SER A 36 10.69 14.58 -14.16
N GLY A 37 9.54 13.97 -13.86
CA GLY A 37 8.73 13.24 -14.84
C GLY A 37 9.33 11.89 -15.26
N GLY A 38 10.42 11.47 -14.63
CA GLY A 38 11.08 10.18 -14.83
C GLY A 38 10.67 9.13 -13.78
N VAL A 39 11.41 8.01 -13.78
CA VAL A 39 11.28 6.97 -12.75
C VAL A 39 11.80 7.50 -11.42
N VAL A 40 11.03 7.36 -10.34
CA VAL A 40 11.43 7.81 -9.00
C VAL A 40 12.06 6.66 -8.21
N THR A 41 11.27 5.70 -7.71
CA THR A 41 11.83 4.57 -6.95
C THR A 41 12.34 3.44 -7.85
N GLY A 42 11.76 3.25 -9.03
CA GLY A 42 12.07 2.14 -9.92
C GLY A 42 11.58 0.77 -9.46
N GLY A 43 11.08 0.69 -8.25
CA GLY A 43 10.56 -0.50 -7.60
C GLY A 43 10.11 -0.14 -6.19
N ILE A 44 10.01 -1.13 -5.32
CA ILE A 44 9.64 -0.94 -3.92
C ILE A 44 10.89 -0.66 -3.09
N VAL A 45 10.80 0.36 -2.26
CA VAL A 45 11.79 0.67 -1.20
C VAL A 45 11.27 0.05 0.09
N SER A 46 11.98 -0.94 0.60
CA SER A 46 11.63 -1.58 1.89
C SER A 46 12.55 -1.05 2.99
N VAL A 47 11.96 -0.69 4.11
CA VAL A 47 12.69 -0.20 5.28
C VAL A 47 13.05 -1.40 6.16
N LYS A 48 14.30 -1.82 6.10
CA LYS A 48 14.80 -3.03 6.75
C LYS A 48 14.54 -3.06 8.27
N ASP A 49 14.71 -1.93 8.92
CA ASP A 49 14.66 -1.83 10.38
C ASP A 49 13.28 -1.35 10.88
N SER A 50 12.28 -1.23 10.01
CA SER A 50 10.92 -0.86 10.41
C SER A 50 10.21 -2.01 11.12
N SER A 51 9.68 -1.75 12.30
CA SER A 51 8.85 -2.69 13.07
C SER A 51 7.58 -3.09 12.31
N TRP A 52 7.04 -2.20 11.47
CA TRP A 52 5.89 -2.51 10.59
C TRP A 52 6.29 -3.24 9.31
N LEU A 53 7.59 -3.44 9.06
CA LEU A 53 8.12 -3.85 7.76
C LEU A 53 7.59 -2.92 6.65
N LEU A 54 7.75 -1.63 6.90
CA LEU A 54 7.23 -0.57 6.04
C LEU A 54 7.93 -0.60 4.68
N SER A 55 7.14 -0.53 3.64
CA SER A 55 7.63 -0.42 2.26
C SER A 55 6.85 0.65 1.52
N TRP A 56 7.49 1.30 0.54
CA TRP A 56 6.87 2.36 -0.23
C TRP A 56 7.39 2.42 -1.67
N THR A 57 6.61 3.05 -2.52
CA THR A 57 6.97 3.27 -3.92
C THR A 57 6.37 4.57 -4.43
N ILE A 58 7.11 5.20 -5.34
CA ILE A 58 6.66 6.37 -6.08
C ILE A 58 6.78 6.05 -7.55
N ASN A 59 5.65 6.02 -8.22
CA ASN A 59 5.59 5.89 -9.67
C ASN A 59 6.05 7.20 -10.35
N ARG A 60 6.13 7.19 -11.65
CA ARG A 60 6.34 8.41 -12.43
C ARG A 60 5.27 9.46 -12.11
N GLN A 61 5.69 10.69 -11.84
CA GLN A 61 4.79 11.82 -11.54
C GLN A 61 4.62 12.74 -12.79
N PRO A 62 3.45 13.36 -12.97
CA PRO A 62 2.24 13.13 -12.20
C PRO A 62 1.66 11.73 -12.46
N GLN A 63 1.11 11.11 -11.42
CA GLN A 63 0.47 9.79 -11.52
C GLN A 63 -0.95 9.91 -12.09
N PHE A 64 -1.62 11.02 -11.82
CA PHE A 64 -2.98 11.29 -12.25
C PHE A 64 -3.06 12.57 -13.07
N ARG A 65 -3.96 12.62 -14.07
CA ARG A 65 -4.13 13.79 -14.94
C ARG A 65 -4.54 15.07 -14.18
N ALA A 66 -5.29 14.93 -13.10
CA ALA A 66 -5.76 16.04 -12.26
C ALA A 66 -4.86 16.32 -11.06
N GLN A 67 -3.70 15.68 -10.99
CA GLN A 67 -2.76 15.90 -9.89
C GLN A 67 -2.19 17.31 -10.00
N PRO A 68 -2.28 18.14 -8.94
CA PRO A 68 -1.69 19.46 -8.92
C PRO A 68 -0.17 19.41 -9.13
N GLU A 69 0.36 20.47 -9.75
CA GLU A 69 1.80 20.63 -9.92
C GLU A 69 2.50 20.73 -8.57
N GLY A 70 3.68 20.14 -8.45
CA GLY A 70 4.47 20.11 -7.20
C GLY A 70 4.04 19.04 -6.19
N GLN A 71 2.94 18.34 -6.42
CA GLN A 71 2.52 17.23 -5.56
C GLN A 71 3.09 15.89 -6.03
N VAL A 72 3.39 15.03 -5.07
CA VAL A 72 3.86 13.66 -5.29
C VAL A 72 2.94 12.68 -4.57
N CYS A 73 2.48 11.66 -5.29
CA CYS A 73 1.72 10.56 -4.72
C CYS A 73 2.64 9.40 -4.38
N VAL A 74 2.63 8.99 -3.13
CA VAL A 74 3.41 7.88 -2.57
C VAL A 74 2.45 6.79 -2.16
N TRP A 75 2.68 5.56 -2.62
CA TRP A 75 2.01 4.40 -2.07
C TRP A 75 2.94 3.74 -1.06
N LEU A 76 2.44 3.50 0.14
CA LEU A 76 3.16 2.77 1.18
C LEU A 76 2.29 1.66 1.78
N TYR A 77 2.92 0.70 2.42
CA TYR A 77 2.24 -0.36 3.14
C TYR A 77 3.12 -0.94 4.25
N GLY A 78 2.47 -1.45 5.28
CA GLY A 78 3.10 -2.24 6.33
C GLY A 78 2.52 -3.65 6.36
N LEU A 79 3.35 -4.63 6.69
CA LEU A 79 2.96 -6.05 6.78
C LEU A 79 2.70 -6.49 8.22
N PHE A 80 3.32 -5.86 9.20
CA PHE A 80 3.13 -6.17 10.61
C PHE A 80 2.23 -5.10 11.25
N THR A 81 0.93 -5.25 11.03
CA THR A 81 -0.07 -4.23 11.37
C THR A 81 -0.45 -4.20 12.83
N ASP A 82 -0.06 -5.20 13.62
CA ASP A 82 -0.43 -5.43 15.03
C ASP A 82 0.71 -5.14 16.02
N VAL A 83 1.86 -4.70 15.55
CA VAL A 83 3.00 -4.31 16.40
C VAL A 83 3.16 -2.79 16.44
N PRO A 84 3.66 -2.23 17.57
CA PRO A 84 3.97 -0.80 17.64
C PRO A 84 5.04 -0.38 16.63
N GLY A 85 4.89 0.82 16.07
CA GLY A 85 5.89 1.44 15.21
C GLY A 85 7.14 1.90 15.96
N ASP A 86 8.15 2.32 15.21
CA ASP A 86 9.42 2.75 15.78
C ASP A 86 9.37 4.20 16.29
N TYR A 87 8.61 5.06 15.65
CA TYR A 87 8.32 6.42 16.06
C TYR A 87 6.96 6.52 16.74
N VAL A 88 5.91 6.13 16.02
CA VAL A 88 4.53 6.07 16.54
C VAL A 88 4.38 4.79 17.35
N LYS A 89 4.49 4.83 18.64
CA LYS A 89 4.44 3.67 19.56
C LYS A 89 3.05 3.01 19.64
N LYS A 90 2.44 2.75 18.48
CA LYS A 90 1.07 2.26 18.29
C LYS A 90 1.02 1.28 17.12
N PRO A 91 0.20 0.22 17.15
CA PRO A 91 0.00 -0.66 16.00
C PRO A 91 -0.48 0.11 14.77
N MET A 92 0.03 -0.23 13.57
CA MET A 92 -0.32 0.48 12.35
C MET A 92 -1.82 0.48 12.10
N ARG A 93 -2.50 -0.64 12.35
CA ARG A 93 -3.95 -0.78 12.19
C ARG A 93 -4.80 0.17 13.04
N ASP A 94 -4.24 0.70 14.11
CA ASP A 94 -4.90 1.63 15.03
C ASP A 94 -4.49 3.09 14.75
N CYS A 95 -3.61 3.31 13.76
CA CYS A 95 -3.08 4.62 13.42
C CYS A 95 -4.02 5.40 12.51
N THR A 96 -4.04 6.70 12.69
CA THR A 96 -4.58 7.66 11.72
C THR A 96 -3.64 7.80 10.53
N GLY A 97 -4.13 8.39 9.42
CA GLY A 97 -3.26 8.68 8.29
C GLY A 97 -2.08 9.58 8.65
N LYS A 98 -2.28 10.57 9.53
CA LYS A 98 -1.20 11.43 10.04
C LYS A 98 -0.14 10.61 10.75
N GLU A 99 -0.50 9.74 11.67
CA GLU A 99 0.43 8.88 12.42
C GLU A 99 1.22 7.95 11.48
N ILE A 100 0.56 7.39 10.45
CA ILE A 100 1.27 6.59 9.45
C ILE A 100 2.27 7.44 8.66
N CYS A 101 1.91 8.68 8.34
CA CYS A 101 2.83 9.62 7.70
C CYS A 101 4.03 9.95 8.59
N GLU A 102 3.80 10.18 9.88
CA GLU A 102 4.86 10.46 10.87
C GLU A 102 5.87 9.32 10.93
N GLU A 103 5.40 8.07 10.99
CA GLU A 103 6.28 6.89 10.97
C GLU A 103 7.09 6.80 9.66
N TRP A 104 6.44 7.08 8.52
CA TRP A 104 7.14 7.09 7.23
C TRP A 104 8.19 8.20 7.17
N LEU A 105 7.88 9.42 7.63
CA LEU A 105 8.81 10.55 7.67
C LEU A 105 10.02 10.26 8.58
N TYR A 106 9.78 9.61 9.71
CA TYR A 106 10.87 9.13 10.59
C TYR A 106 11.83 8.23 9.81
N HIS A 107 11.32 7.26 9.07
CA HIS A 107 12.13 6.36 8.25
C HIS A 107 12.73 7.01 7.00
N LEU A 108 12.23 8.16 6.56
CA LEU A 108 12.90 8.98 5.55
C LEU A 108 14.11 9.75 6.11
N GLY A 109 14.29 9.77 7.44
CA GLY A 109 15.35 10.52 8.11
C GLY A 109 15.03 12.00 8.31
N VAL A 110 13.75 12.35 8.37
CA VAL A 110 13.30 13.68 8.78
C VAL A 110 13.66 13.89 10.26
N PRO A 111 14.22 15.06 10.66
CA PRO A 111 14.46 15.39 12.06
C PRO A 111 13.16 15.28 12.88
N GLU A 112 13.23 14.65 14.06
CA GLU A 112 12.03 14.35 14.86
C GLU A 112 11.20 15.60 15.18
N GLU A 113 11.86 16.74 15.39
CA GLU A 113 11.20 18.02 15.67
C GLU A 113 10.38 18.60 14.49
N GLN A 114 10.54 18.05 13.29
CA GLN A 114 9.83 18.49 12.09
C GLN A 114 8.74 17.49 11.64
N ILE A 115 8.76 16.26 12.16
CA ILE A 115 7.89 15.18 11.69
C ILE A 115 6.42 15.55 11.82
N GLU A 116 6.01 15.99 13.01
CA GLU A 116 4.60 16.31 13.28
C GLU A 116 4.07 17.46 12.40
N GLU A 117 4.88 18.51 12.22
CA GLU A 117 4.52 19.65 11.39
C GLU A 117 4.39 19.24 9.91
N LEU A 118 5.33 18.45 9.40
CA LEU A 118 5.28 18.00 8.00
C LEU A 118 4.13 17.03 7.75
N ALA A 119 3.86 16.12 8.66
CA ALA A 119 2.74 15.20 8.54
C ALA A 119 1.37 15.90 8.55
N GLU A 120 1.24 16.98 9.35
CA GLU A 120 -0.01 17.74 9.48
C GLU A 120 -0.24 18.71 8.31
N HIS A 121 0.80 19.39 7.85
CA HIS A 121 0.64 20.54 6.94
C HIS A 121 1.19 20.33 5.54
N SER A 122 2.13 19.39 5.35
CA SER A 122 2.80 19.16 4.08
C SER A 122 2.42 17.84 3.41
N ALA A 123 1.55 17.05 4.04
CA ALA A 123 1.07 15.78 3.50
C ALA A 123 -0.41 15.54 3.83
N ASN A 124 -1.08 14.82 2.95
CA ASN A 124 -2.38 14.21 3.23
C ASN A 124 -2.24 12.70 3.07
N THR A 125 -2.59 11.96 4.10
CA THR A 125 -2.42 10.49 4.12
C THR A 125 -3.74 9.79 4.34
N VAL A 126 -4.08 8.91 3.42
CA VAL A 126 -5.32 8.10 3.47
C VAL A 126 -4.93 6.64 3.72
N PRO A 127 -5.19 6.11 4.92
CA PRO A 127 -4.97 4.70 5.23
C PRO A 127 -6.04 3.82 4.61
N CYS A 128 -5.67 2.58 4.32
CA CYS A 128 -6.56 1.56 3.81
C CYS A 128 -6.16 0.20 4.37
N MET A 129 -6.89 -0.27 5.38
CA MET A 129 -6.75 -1.63 5.88
C MET A 129 -7.27 -2.60 4.82
N MET A 130 -6.45 -3.59 4.47
CA MET A 130 -6.78 -4.61 3.48
C MET A 130 -6.92 -5.97 4.17
N PRO A 131 -8.13 -6.30 4.63
CA PRO A 131 -8.39 -7.56 5.29
C PRO A 131 -8.20 -8.73 4.33
N TYR A 132 -7.59 -9.79 4.81
CA TYR A 132 -7.35 -11.02 4.06
C TYR A 132 -6.53 -10.86 2.77
N ILE A 133 -5.83 -9.73 2.58
CA ILE A 133 -5.07 -9.47 1.36
C ILE A 133 -4.01 -10.54 1.09
N THR A 134 -3.46 -11.15 2.13
CA THR A 134 -2.47 -12.21 2.01
C THR A 134 -3.07 -13.61 1.92
N ALA A 135 -4.40 -13.75 1.96
CA ALA A 135 -5.07 -15.05 1.87
C ALA A 135 -4.73 -15.83 0.58
N PHE A 136 -4.41 -15.15 -0.50
CA PHE A 136 -3.99 -15.80 -1.74
C PHE A 136 -2.59 -16.44 -1.68
N PHE A 137 -1.78 -16.13 -0.68
CA PHE A 137 -0.52 -16.83 -0.40
C PHE A 137 -0.71 -18.09 0.46
N MET A 138 -1.87 -18.25 1.08
CA MET A 138 -2.13 -19.38 1.95
C MET A 138 -2.34 -20.66 1.16
N PRO A 139 -1.90 -21.82 1.70
CA PRO A 139 -2.22 -23.12 1.10
C PRO A 139 -3.73 -23.30 0.95
N ARG A 140 -4.16 -23.87 -0.16
CA ARG A 140 -5.56 -24.21 -0.44
C ARG A 140 -5.66 -25.57 -1.11
N ALA A 141 -6.81 -26.21 -0.94
CA ALA A 141 -7.18 -27.40 -1.68
C ALA A 141 -8.08 -27.03 -2.88
N ASP A 142 -8.26 -27.97 -3.77
CA ASP A 142 -9.24 -27.85 -4.87
C ASP A 142 -10.65 -27.68 -4.27
N GLY A 143 -11.37 -26.70 -4.75
CA GLY A 143 -12.73 -26.40 -4.28
C GLY A 143 -12.83 -25.43 -3.10
N ASP A 144 -11.71 -24.95 -2.55
CA ASP A 144 -11.70 -23.92 -1.49
C ASP A 144 -12.17 -22.54 -2.01
N ARG A 145 -12.16 -22.35 -3.32
CA ARG A 145 -12.60 -21.13 -3.98
C ARG A 145 -13.87 -21.41 -4.80
N PRO A 146 -14.76 -20.41 -4.93
CA PRO A 146 -15.91 -20.55 -5.81
C PRO A 146 -15.45 -20.65 -7.27
N LEU A 147 -16.11 -21.50 -8.06
CA LEU A 147 -15.95 -21.47 -9.51
C LEU A 147 -16.36 -20.11 -10.06
N VAL A 148 -15.77 -19.70 -11.18
CA VAL A 148 -16.17 -18.47 -11.89
C VAL A 148 -17.68 -18.46 -12.14
N VAL A 149 -18.20 -19.55 -12.66
CA VAL A 149 -19.65 -19.79 -12.77
C VAL A 149 -19.96 -20.99 -11.87
N PRO A 150 -20.49 -20.78 -10.65
CA PRO A 150 -20.87 -21.87 -9.77
C PRO A 150 -21.96 -22.75 -10.39
N GLU A 151 -21.99 -24.01 -10.01
CA GLU A 151 -23.05 -24.92 -10.44
C GLU A 151 -24.43 -24.36 -10.04
N GLY A 152 -25.37 -24.31 -10.99
CA GLY A 152 -26.70 -23.73 -10.80
C GLY A 152 -26.76 -22.19 -10.88
N ALA A 153 -25.67 -21.50 -11.12
CA ALA A 153 -25.73 -20.05 -11.37
C ALA A 153 -26.39 -19.75 -12.71
N VAL A 154 -27.34 -18.79 -12.70
CA VAL A 154 -28.10 -18.39 -13.89
C VAL A 154 -27.63 -17.08 -14.48
N ASN A 155 -27.37 -16.08 -13.63
CA ASN A 155 -27.13 -14.70 -14.07
C ASN A 155 -26.06 -13.97 -13.24
N PHE A 156 -25.16 -14.71 -12.61
CA PHE A 156 -24.01 -14.12 -11.89
C PHE A 156 -22.76 -14.99 -12.06
N ALA A 157 -21.61 -14.39 -11.89
CA ALA A 157 -20.31 -15.02 -11.88
C ALA A 157 -19.40 -14.35 -10.84
N PHE A 158 -18.45 -15.12 -10.31
CA PHE A 158 -17.35 -14.60 -9.49
C PHE A 158 -16.15 -14.33 -10.37
N ILE A 159 -15.62 -13.12 -10.34
CA ILE A 159 -14.39 -12.76 -11.04
C ILE A 159 -13.36 -12.21 -10.05
N GLY A 160 -12.10 -12.31 -10.42
CA GLY A 160 -11.00 -11.84 -9.60
C GLY A 160 -10.15 -12.97 -9.05
N GLN A 161 -9.13 -12.61 -8.28
CA GLN A 161 -8.10 -13.56 -7.82
C GLN A 161 -8.58 -14.61 -6.80
N PHE A 162 -9.79 -14.51 -6.30
CA PHE A 162 -10.39 -15.46 -5.36
C PHE A 162 -11.41 -16.41 -6.01
N ALA A 163 -11.63 -16.32 -7.30
CA ALA A 163 -12.40 -17.33 -8.03
C ALA A 163 -11.49 -18.47 -8.49
N GLU A 164 -12.04 -19.68 -8.62
CA GLU A 164 -11.26 -20.85 -9.06
C GLU A 164 -11.13 -20.86 -10.58
N THR A 165 -9.89 -21.06 -11.05
CA THR A 165 -9.58 -21.37 -12.45
C THR A 165 -8.75 -22.65 -12.51
N PRO A 166 -9.11 -23.63 -13.36
CA PRO A 166 -8.47 -24.96 -13.35
C PRO A 166 -7.00 -24.99 -13.73
N ARG A 167 -6.49 -23.92 -14.31
CA ARG A 167 -5.14 -23.90 -14.92
C ARG A 167 -4.17 -22.91 -14.33
N ASP A 168 -4.63 -22.05 -13.44
CA ASP A 168 -3.84 -20.96 -12.89
C ASP A 168 -3.80 -21.00 -11.38
N THR A 169 -2.62 -20.79 -10.83
CA THR A 169 -2.41 -20.76 -9.38
C THR A 169 -1.88 -19.41 -8.88
N ILE A 170 -1.47 -18.53 -9.78
CA ILE A 170 -0.82 -17.27 -9.46
C ILE A 170 -1.87 -16.15 -9.39
N PHE A 171 -1.92 -15.50 -8.26
CA PHE A 171 -2.78 -14.36 -7.93
C PHE A 171 -2.30 -13.06 -8.59
N THR A 172 -2.42 -12.90 -9.85
CA THR A 172 -1.98 -11.70 -10.57
C THR A 172 -3.17 -10.97 -11.19
N THR A 173 -2.93 -9.79 -11.72
CA THR A 173 -3.91 -9.09 -12.56
C THR A 173 -4.34 -9.96 -13.73
N GLU A 174 -3.40 -10.72 -14.31
CA GLU A 174 -3.68 -11.67 -15.39
C GLU A 174 -4.63 -12.76 -14.92
N TYR A 175 -4.45 -13.32 -13.72
CA TYR A 175 -5.38 -14.28 -13.14
C TYR A 175 -6.80 -13.70 -13.06
N SER A 176 -6.92 -12.48 -12.55
CA SER A 176 -8.21 -11.79 -12.47
C SER A 176 -8.84 -11.57 -13.84
N MET A 177 -8.04 -11.24 -14.85
CA MET A 177 -8.52 -11.12 -16.24
C MET A 177 -9.02 -12.45 -16.80
N ARG A 178 -8.31 -13.54 -16.54
CA ARG A 178 -8.69 -14.89 -17.01
C ARG A 178 -10.00 -15.38 -16.41
N THR A 179 -10.32 -14.97 -15.17
CA THR A 179 -11.63 -15.30 -14.59
C THR A 179 -12.80 -14.63 -15.31
N GLY A 180 -12.54 -13.59 -16.11
CA GLY A 180 -13.55 -12.91 -16.93
C GLY A 180 -13.64 -13.40 -18.37
N MET A 181 -12.80 -14.37 -18.75
CA MET A 181 -12.77 -14.96 -20.11
C MET A 181 -13.54 -16.28 -20.19
#